data_376f115c1c032e5344c115e39e56c9d5
#
_entry.id   376f115c1c032e5344c115e39e56c9d5
#
_cell.length_a   1.000
_cell.length_b   1.000
_cell.length_c   1.000
_cell.angle_alpha   90.00
_cell.angle_beta   90.00
_cell.angle_gamma   90.00
#
_symmetry.space_group_name_H-M   'P 1'
#
loop_
_entity.id
_entity.type
_entity.pdbx_description
1 polymer ?
#
loop_
_entity_poly.entity_id
_entity_poly.type
_entity_poly.pdbx_seq_one_letter_code
_entity_poly.pdbx_strand_id
1 'polypeptide(L)'
;MNEIIYIGLMIICVGGMFLAYREEIVKVFPREIMAQRMNKLKEDLSLWVVKRNRKIPDKELFKSSVILKNLSRLRRQTPLSADYIYENLMENSDALRPMYGQMLTLYRSGKDEEAFKIPATLIGTKAAKNFGIILSKLDKLNPAELTDQMDIFQENMTQRRMTWAMKRVQRNSLIITSLSTISVFAILINFVVVVVFMDSLSMLNSMFG
;
A
#
# COMPACT_ATOMS: atom_id res chain seq x y z
N MET A 1 -18.79 -36.05 14.40
CA MET A 1 -18.48 -35.59 15.79
C MET A 1 -17.11 -36.09 16.27
N ASN A 2 -16.70 -37.31 15.91
CA ASN A 2 -15.43 -37.90 16.36
C ASN A 2 -14.17 -37.21 15.75
N GLU A 3 -14.22 -36.71 14.52
CA GLU A 3 -13.08 -36.06 13.88
C GLU A 3 -12.61 -34.78 14.60
N ILE A 4 -13.54 -33.99 15.10
CA ILE A 4 -13.23 -32.73 15.82
C ILE A 4 -12.53 -33.02 17.15
N ILE A 5 -12.92 -34.14 17.80
CA ILE A 5 -12.30 -34.57 19.06
C ILE A 5 -10.85 -35.03 18.80
N TYR A 6 -10.58 -35.77 17.71
CA TYR A 6 -9.23 -36.20 17.36
C TYR A 6 -8.30 -35.03 16.99
N ILE A 7 -8.82 -34.01 16.29
CA ILE A 7 -8.06 -32.80 15.96
C ILE A 7 -7.73 -32.03 17.25
N GLY A 8 -8.70 -31.87 18.16
CA GLY A 8 -8.48 -31.24 19.45
C GLY A 8 -7.44 -31.96 20.32
N LEU A 9 -7.48 -33.29 20.35
CA LEU A 9 -6.52 -34.11 21.08
C LEU A 9 -5.12 -34.06 20.49
N MET A 10 -5.01 -34.00 19.16
CA MET A 10 -3.74 -33.83 18.44
C MET A 10 -3.09 -32.47 18.73
N ILE A 11 -3.89 -31.39 18.79
CA ILE A 11 -3.40 -30.03 19.12
C ILE A 11 -2.91 -29.99 20.57
N ILE A 12 -3.61 -30.63 21.50
CA ILE A 12 -3.21 -30.71 22.92
C ILE A 12 -1.90 -31.51 23.06
N CYS A 13 -1.77 -32.65 22.37
CA CYS A 13 -0.53 -33.45 22.41
C CYS A 13 0.67 -32.69 21.83
N VAL A 14 0.50 -32.01 20.68
CA VAL A 14 1.56 -31.19 20.06
C VAL A 14 1.93 -30.00 20.97
N GLY A 15 0.93 -29.34 21.56
CA GLY A 15 1.13 -28.26 22.54
C GLY A 15 1.86 -28.73 23.80
N GLY A 16 1.48 -29.88 24.33
CA GLY A 16 2.13 -30.51 25.49
C GLY A 16 3.59 -30.90 25.21
N MET A 17 3.85 -31.47 24.03
CA MET A 17 5.20 -31.80 23.59
C MET A 17 6.09 -30.56 23.42
N PHE A 18 5.51 -29.46 22.88
CA PHE A 18 6.23 -28.19 22.74
C PHE A 18 6.56 -27.56 24.11
N LEU A 19 5.68 -27.69 25.10
CA LEU A 19 5.94 -27.20 26.46
C LEU A 19 7.01 -28.04 27.19
N ALA A 20 7.02 -29.36 26.98
CA ALA A 20 8.00 -30.27 27.60
C ALA A 20 9.42 -30.05 27.05
N TYR A 21 9.55 -29.76 25.74
CA TYR A 21 10.86 -29.50 25.11
C TYR A 21 11.30 -28.03 25.13
N ARG A 22 10.49 -27.15 25.70
CA ARG A 22 10.76 -25.69 25.74
C ARG A 22 12.11 -25.35 26.40
N GLU A 23 12.46 -26.05 27.47
CA GLU A 23 13.72 -25.78 28.21
C GLU A 23 14.97 -26.22 27.44
N GLU A 24 14.89 -27.30 26.67
CA GLU A 24 16.03 -27.75 25.85
C GLU A 24 16.20 -26.92 24.57
N ILE A 25 15.08 -26.50 23.94
CA ILE A 25 15.12 -25.65 22.73
C ILE A 25 15.71 -24.27 23.06
N VAL A 26 15.42 -23.72 24.24
CA VAL A 26 15.95 -22.42 24.68
C VAL A 26 17.46 -22.45 24.92
N LYS A 27 18.00 -23.60 25.32
CA LYS A 27 19.46 -23.76 25.51
C LYS A 27 20.24 -23.86 24.21
N VAL A 28 19.62 -24.37 23.15
CA VAL A 28 20.28 -24.58 21.84
C VAL A 28 20.32 -23.32 20.97
N PHE A 29 19.40 -22.36 21.20
CA PHE A 29 19.36 -21.11 20.44
C PHE A 29 19.76 -19.91 21.30
N PRO A 30 21.00 -19.37 21.15
CA PRO A 30 21.40 -18.16 21.85
C PRO A 30 20.45 -17.01 21.52
N ARG A 31 19.96 -16.33 22.55
CA ARG A 31 18.98 -15.22 22.47
C ARG A 31 19.37 -14.14 21.45
N GLU A 32 20.65 -13.92 21.27
CA GLU A 32 21.19 -12.93 20.32
C GLU A 32 20.93 -13.30 18.85
N ILE A 33 21.08 -14.58 18.49
CA ILE A 33 20.80 -15.06 17.12
C ILE A 33 19.31 -15.00 16.83
N MET A 34 18.47 -15.29 17.83
CA MET A 34 17.00 -15.15 17.68
C MET A 34 16.58 -13.68 17.51
N ALA A 35 17.16 -12.78 18.30
CA ALA A 35 16.86 -11.35 18.19
C ALA A 35 17.29 -10.76 16.83
N GLN A 36 18.46 -11.13 16.33
CA GLN A 36 18.91 -10.72 15.00
C GLN A 36 18.05 -11.28 13.87
N ARG A 37 17.67 -12.57 13.95
CA ARG A 37 16.75 -13.18 12.96
C ARG A 37 15.34 -12.58 13.04
N MET A 38 14.83 -12.30 14.24
CA MET A 38 13.53 -11.64 14.42
C MET A 38 13.52 -10.23 13.86
N ASN A 39 14.60 -9.46 14.05
CA ASN A 39 14.70 -8.12 13.47
C ASN A 39 14.76 -8.17 11.94
N LYS A 40 15.56 -9.09 11.39
CA LYS A 40 15.62 -9.30 9.93
C LYS A 40 14.27 -9.75 9.34
N LEU A 41 13.57 -10.65 10.03
CA LEU A 41 12.21 -11.07 9.63
C LEU A 41 11.20 -9.91 9.70
N LYS A 42 11.30 -9.03 10.72
CA LYS A 42 10.45 -7.82 10.79
C LYS A 42 10.74 -6.86 9.65
N GLU A 43 11.99 -6.68 9.27
CA GLU A 43 12.38 -5.87 8.12
C GLU A 43 11.86 -6.46 6.81
N ASP A 44 12.03 -7.75 6.58
CA ASP A 44 11.56 -8.45 5.39
C ASP A 44 10.02 -8.44 5.29
N LEU A 45 9.33 -8.63 6.42
CA LEU A 45 7.86 -8.53 6.48
C LEU A 45 7.37 -7.11 6.19
N SER A 46 8.05 -6.08 6.73
CA SER A 46 7.68 -4.69 6.47
C SER A 46 7.87 -4.33 5.00
N LEU A 47 8.96 -4.75 4.38
CA LEU A 47 9.21 -4.58 2.95
C LEU A 47 8.19 -5.34 2.09
N TRP A 48 7.79 -6.54 2.50
CA TRP A 48 6.75 -7.31 1.83
C TRP A 48 5.38 -6.62 1.89
N VAL A 49 4.99 -6.07 3.05
CA VAL A 49 3.75 -5.30 3.24
C VAL A 49 3.76 -4.04 2.38
N VAL A 50 4.88 -3.32 2.33
CA VAL A 50 5.07 -2.14 1.47
C VAL A 50 4.87 -2.50 -0.01
N LYS A 51 5.46 -3.60 -0.47
CA LYS A 51 5.33 -4.06 -1.85
C LYS A 51 3.91 -4.51 -2.19
N ARG A 52 3.18 -5.09 -1.25
CA ARG A 52 1.82 -5.60 -1.46
C ARG A 52 0.76 -4.49 -1.42
N ASN A 53 0.90 -3.50 -0.58
CA ASN A 53 -0.10 -2.44 -0.39
C ASN A 53 0.43 -1.06 -0.82
N ARG A 54 0.30 -0.73 -2.11
CA ARG A 54 0.80 0.52 -2.72
C ARG A 54 0.27 1.83 -2.09
N LYS A 55 -0.79 1.79 -1.29
CA LYS A 55 -1.35 2.99 -0.66
C LYS A 55 -0.53 3.47 0.54
N ILE A 56 0.05 2.53 1.28
CA ILE A 56 0.88 2.85 2.46
C ILE A 56 2.15 3.58 2.03
N PRO A 57 2.96 3.05 1.09
CA PRO A 57 4.17 3.75 0.65
C PRO A 57 3.90 5.09 -0.01
N ASP A 58 2.82 5.27 -0.77
CA ASP A 58 2.49 6.57 -1.36
C ASP A 58 2.13 7.62 -0.29
N LYS A 59 1.48 7.22 0.82
CA LYS A 59 1.22 8.11 1.95
C LYS A 59 2.52 8.49 2.67
N GLU A 60 3.39 7.52 2.90
CA GLU A 60 4.68 7.73 3.56
C GLU A 60 5.64 8.57 2.70
N LEU A 61 5.68 8.36 1.37
CA LEU A 61 6.45 9.21 0.45
C LEU A 61 5.98 10.68 0.49
N PHE A 62 4.68 10.89 0.59
CA PHE A 62 4.15 12.25 0.76
C PHE A 62 4.61 12.85 2.09
N LYS A 63 4.54 12.10 3.20
CA LYS A 63 5.07 12.52 4.51
C LYS A 63 6.55 12.86 4.42
N SER A 64 7.34 12.01 3.78
CA SER A 64 8.78 12.23 3.56
C SER A 64 9.07 13.50 2.76
N SER A 65 8.26 13.79 1.73
CA SER A 65 8.40 15.04 0.95
C SER A 65 8.11 16.29 1.79
N VAL A 66 7.16 16.21 2.73
CA VAL A 66 6.87 17.31 3.68
C VAL A 66 8.04 17.53 4.62
N ILE A 67 8.61 16.44 5.15
CA ILE A 67 9.79 16.52 6.04
C ILE A 67 10.96 17.16 5.29
N LEU A 68 11.24 16.70 4.08
CA LEU A 68 12.34 17.20 3.26
C LEU A 68 12.15 18.70 2.92
N LYS A 69 10.94 19.11 2.58
CA LYS A 69 10.59 20.51 2.36
C LYS A 69 10.80 21.36 3.62
N ASN A 70 10.40 20.86 4.78
CA ASN A 70 10.59 21.58 6.04
C ASN A 70 12.08 21.69 6.40
N LEU A 71 12.87 20.64 6.22
CA LEU A 71 14.31 20.68 6.42
C LEU A 71 14.99 21.70 5.51
N SER A 72 14.61 21.76 4.23
CA SER A 72 15.18 22.75 3.30
C SER A 72 14.82 24.20 3.66
N ARG A 73 13.64 24.43 4.22
CA ARG A 73 13.23 25.77 4.70
C ARG A 73 13.96 26.21 5.95
N LEU A 74 14.23 25.27 6.86
CA LEU A 74 14.94 25.57 8.12
C LEU A 74 16.42 25.93 7.87
N ARG A 75 17.05 25.30 6.87
CA ARG A 75 18.47 25.50 6.56
C ARG A 75 18.68 26.21 5.22
N ARG A 76 18.15 27.43 5.09
CA ARG A 76 18.21 28.21 3.85
C ARG A 76 19.61 28.55 3.37
N GLN A 77 20.62 28.59 4.24
CA GLN A 77 21.96 29.09 3.93
C GLN A 77 23.03 28.01 3.81
N THR A 78 22.74 26.77 4.22
CA THR A 78 23.71 25.67 4.16
C THR A 78 23.11 24.48 3.41
N PRO A 79 23.84 23.91 2.44
CA PRO A 79 23.39 22.69 1.78
C PRO A 79 23.19 21.58 2.81
N LEU A 80 22.10 20.83 2.65
CA LEU A 80 21.80 19.69 3.50
C LEU A 80 22.62 18.49 3.02
N SER A 81 23.41 17.90 3.88
CA SER A 81 24.08 16.62 3.59
C SER A 81 23.02 15.53 3.33
N ALA A 82 23.19 14.76 2.29
CA ALA A 82 22.33 13.64 1.96
C ALA A 82 22.28 12.61 3.11
N ASP A 83 23.38 12.37 3.81
CA ASP A 83 23.45 11.49 4.98
C ASP A 83 22.48 11.93 6.09
N TYR A 84 22.51 13.21 6.46
CA TYR A 84 21.58 13.77 7.44
C TYR A 84 20.12 13.67 7.01
N ILE A 85 19.85 13.87 5.71
CA ILE A 85 18.49 13.75 5.17
C ILE A 85 18.00 12.31 5.29
N TYR A 86 18.81 11.30 4.93
CA TYR A 86 18.41 9.90 5.03
C TYR A 86 18.19 9.47 6.47
N GLU A 87 19.02 9.91 7.42
CA GLU A 87 18.77 9.67 8.84
C GLU A 87 17.43 10.24 9.30
N ASN A 88 17.16 11.49 8.98
CA ASN A 88 15.89 12.14 9.33
C ASN A 88 14.68 11.45 8.69
N LEU A 89 14.78 11.05 7.43
CA LEU A 89 13.73 10.32 6.76
C LEU A 89 13.51 8.94 7.38
N MET A 90 14.59 8.25 7.77
CA MET A 90 14.54 6.95 8.44
C MET A 90 13.88 7.07 9.82
N GLU A 91 14.25 8.06 10.62
CA GLU A 91 13.70 8.27 11.97
C GLU A 91 12.21 8.63 11.95
N ASN A 92 11.80 9.43 10.97
CA ASN A 92 10.43 9.95 10.86
C ASN A 92 9.50 9.11 9.99
N SER A 93 9.96 7.97 9.47
CA SER A 93 9.16 7.04 8.67
C SER A 93 8.91 5.76 9.42
N ASP A 94 7.68 5.23 9.28
CA ASP A 94 7.29 3.95 9.87
C ASP A 94 7.50 2.81 8.86
N ALA A 95 6.67 2.76 7.83
CA ALA A 95 6.68 1.70 6.83
C ALA A 95 7.88 1.76 5.88
N LEU A 96 8.43 2.96 5.62
CA LEU A 96 9.59 3.15 4.73
C LEU A 96 10.92 3.22 5.49
N ARG A 97 10.93 3.09 6.81
CA ARG A 97 12.15 3.08 7.62
C ARG A 97 13.23 2.11 7.11
N PRO A 98 12.92 0.83 6.82
CA PRO A 98 13.92 -0.10 6.32
C PRO A 98 14.43 0.27 4.92
N MET A 99 13.61 0.91 4.09
CA MET A 99 14.02 1.42 2.79
C MET A 99 15.08 2.53 2.94
N TYR A 100 14.82 3.52 3.81
CA TYR A 100 15.79 4.60 4.05
C TYR A 100 17.07 4.11 4.73
N GLY A 101 16.96 3.10 5.61
CA GLY A 101 18.14 2.44 6.21
C GLY A 101 19.04 1.77 5.17
N GLN A 102 18.44 1.07 4.19
CA GLN A 102 19.19 0.49 3.07
C GLN A 102 19.83 1.56 2.19
N MET A 103 19.10 2.65 1.89
CA MET A 103 19.62 3.79 1.13
C MET A 103 20.82 4.41 1.84
N LEU A 104 20.72 4.66 3.15
CA LEU A 104 21.78 5.23 3.96
C LEU A 104 23.04 4.34 3.98
N THR A 105 22.85 3.03 4.13
CA THR A 105 23.95 2.06 4.11
C THR A 105 24.69 2.04 2.77
N LEU A 106 23.95 2.06 1.65
CA LEU A 106 24.55 2.10 0.32
C LEU A 106 25.24 3.44 0.05
N TYR A 107 24.62 4.54 0.44
CA TYR A 107 25.19 5.87 0.32
C TYR A 107 26.52 5.99 1.06
N ARG A 108 26.57 5.54 2.35
CA ARG A 108 27.80 5.51 3.17
C ARG A 108 28.89 4.57 2.61
N SER A 109 28.50 3.59 1.80
CA SER A 109 29.45 2.70 1.10
C SER A 109 29.91 3.23 -0.27
N GLY A 110 29.52 4.44 -0.66
CA GLY A 110 29.86 5.06 -1.94
C GLY A 110 29.13 4.51 -3.14
N LYS A 111 27.98 3.81 -2.91
CA LYS A 111 27.12 3.23 -3.96
C LYS A 111 25.87 4.08 -4.18
N ASP A 112 26.08 5.36 -4.47
CA ASP A 112 24.99 6.36 -4.54
C ASP A 112 23.94 6.01 -5.58
N GLU A 113 24.36 5.58 -6.80
CA GLU A 113 23.41 5.21 -7.84
C GLU A 113 22.49 4.05 -7.47
N GLU A 114 23.01 3.07 -6.71
CA GLU A 114 22.20 1.95 -6.22
C GLU A 114 21.23 2.44 -5.15
N ALA A 115 21.68 3.30 -4.24
CA ALA A 115 20.84 3.88 -3.19
C ALA A 115 19.63 4.61 -3.78
N PHE A 116 19.82 5.44 -4.80
CA PHE A 116 18.73 6.20 -5.42
C PHE A 116 17.73 5.35 -6.21
N LYS A 117 18.11 4.15 -6.64
CA LYS A 117 17.21 3.22 -7.34
C LYS A 117 16.29 2.43 -6.38
N ILE A 118 16.62 2.37 -5.08
CA ILE A 118 15.87 1.59 -4.09
C ILE A 118 14.39 1.99 -4.02
N PRO A 119 13.97 3.26 -3.94
CA PRO A 119 12.56 3.63 -3.91
C PRO A 119 11.79 3.10 -5.11
N ALA A 120 12.39 3.18 -6.30
CA ALA A 120 11.78 2.69 -7.54
C ALA A 120 11.63 1.17 -7.55
N THR A 121 12.61 0.44 -7.06
CA THR A 121 12.61 -1.05 -7.05
C THR A 121 11.70 -1.62 -5.98
N LEU A 122 11.71 -1.07 -4.77
CA LEU A 122 10.91 -1.58 -3.66
C LEU A 122 9.42 -1.21 -3.77
N ILE A 123 9.12 0.03 -4.10
CA ILE A 123 7.74 0.52 -4.15
C ILE A 123 7.13 0.31 -5.54
N GLY A 124 7.92 0.45 -6.60
CA GLY A 124 7.50 0.22 -7.99
C GLY A 124 6.48 1.24 -8.51
N THR A 125 6.33 2.41 -7.87
CA THR A 125 5.42 3.46 -8.33
C THR A 125 6.18 4.56 -9.06
N LYS A 126 5.50 5.27 -9.99
CA LYS A 126 6.09 6.43 -10.66
C LYS A 126 6.48 7.54 -9.66
N ALA A 127 5.72 7.66 -8.55
CA ALA A 127 6.04 8.59 -7.48
C ALA A 127 7.37 8.22 -6.80
N ALA A 128 7.56 6.95 -6.45
CA ALA A 128 8.79 6.48 -5.84
C ALA A 128 10.01 6.67 -6.77
N LYS A 129 9.85 6.42 -8.07
CA LYS A 129 10.90 6.70 -9.05
C LYS A 129 11.27 8.19 -9.10
N ASN A 130 10.27 9.06 -9.17
CA ASN A 130 10.50 10.51 -9.18
C ASN A 130 11.14 10.98 -7.86
N PHE A 131 10.70 10.44 -6.73
CA PHE A 131 11.31 10.75 -5.43
C PHE A 131 12.78 10.34 -5.37
N GLY A 132 13.13 9.14 -5.85
CA GLY A 132 14.52 8.70 -5.97
C GLY A 132 15.38 9.62 -6.85
N ILE A 133 14.81 10.13 -7.96
CA ILE A 133 15.50 11.10 -8.83
C ILE A 133 15.74 12.43 -8.10
N ILE A 134 14.82 12.90 -7.28
CA ILE A 134 15.03 14.12 -6.49
C ILE A 134 16.12 13.87 -5.44
N LEU A 135 16.05 12.73 -4.74
CA LEU A 135 17.07 12.36 -3.76
C LEU A 135 18.48 12.24 -4.37
N SER A 136 18.60 11.80 -5.62
CA SER A 136 19.90 11.72 -6.33
C SER A 136 20.53 13.08 -6.64
N LYS A 137 19.76 14.15 -6.53
CA LYS A 137 20.21 15.51 -6.78
C LYS A 137 20.43 16.34 -5.52
N LEU A 138 20.21 15.76 -4.33
CA LEU A 138 20.26 16.47 -3.05
C LEU A 138 21.55 17.27 -2.86
N ASP A 139 22.70 16.68 -3.16
CA ASP A 139 23.99 17.33 -3.01
C ASP A 139 24.27 18.43 -4.04
N LYS A 140 23.45 18.51 -5.10
CA LYS A 140 23.58 19.48 -6.20
C LYS A 140 22.54 20.60 -6.14
N LEU A 141 21.44 20.37 -5.43
CA LEU A 141 20.35 21.33 -5.33
C LEU A 141 20.58 22.29 -4.16
N ASN A 142 20.31 23.55 -4.39
CA ASN A 142 20.21 24.50 -3.30
C ASN A 142 18.89 24.30 -2.52
N PRO A 143 18.78 24.77 -1.27
CA PRO A 143 17.57 24.58 -0.45
C PRO A 143 16.28 25.15 -1.06
N ALA A 144 16.38 26.23 -1.86
CA ALA A 144 15.23 26.82 -2.54
C ALA A 144 14.72 25.90 -3.66
N GLU A 145 15.63 25.45 -4.52
CA GLU A 145 15.31 24.49 -5.60
C GLU A 145 14.75 23.18 -5.05
N LEU A 146 15.30 22.69 -3.93
CA LEU A 146 14.78 21.50 -3.26
C LEU A 146 13.34 21.72 -2.78
N THR A 147 13.04 22.90 -2.22
CA THR A 147 11.69 23.27 -1.81
C THR A 147 10.73 23.24 -3.00
N ASP A 148 11.11 23.86 -4.13
CA ASP A 148 10.28 23.89 -5.33
C ASP A 148 10.05 22.49 -5.92
N GLN A 149 11.10 21.66 -5.95
CA GLN A 149 10.99 20.26 -6.39
C GLN A 149 10.02 19.46 -5.49
N MET A 150 10.04 19.71 -4.18
CA MET A 150 9.11 19.08 -3.25
C MET A 150 7.68 19.58 -3.44
N ASP A 151 7.47 20.85 -3.74
CA ASP A 151 6.15 21.40 -4.04
C ASP A 151 5.55 20.76 -5.29
N ILE A 152 6.31 20.69 -6.37
CA ILE A 152 5.89 20.02 -7.61
C ILE A 152 5.59 18.53 -7.34
N PHE A 153 6.42 17.86 -6.54
CA PHE A 153 6.20 16.47 -6.18
C PHE A 153 4.90 16.27 -5.40
N GLN A 154 4.64 17.10 -4.39
CA GLN A 154 3.43 17.06 -3.56
C GLN A 154 2.17 17.35 -4.39
N GLU A 155 2.23 18.33 -5.27
CA GLU A 155 1.13 18.65 -6.19
C GLU A 155 0.81 17.46 -7.10
N ASN A 156 1.82 16.87 -7.74
CA ASN A 156 1.66 15.66 -8.56
C ASN A 156 1.05 14.48 -7.78
N MET A 157 1.45 14.30 -6.52
CA MET A 157 0.89 13.26 -5.65
C MET A 157 -0.58 13.53 -5.33
N THR A 158 -0.92 14.78 -5.05
CA THR A 158 -2.30 15.20 -4.73
C THR A 158 -3.21 15.07 -5.95
N GLN A 159 -2.79 15.53 -7.11
CA GLN A 159 -3.52 15.39 -8.37
C GLN A 159 -3.81 13.93 -8.71
N ARG A 160 -2.84 13.05 -8.50
CA ARG A 160 -3.05 11.60 -8.68
C ARG A 160 -4.10 11.05 -7.74
N ARG A 161 -4.07 11.42 -6.45
CA ARG A 161 -5.08 10.99 -5.48
C ARG A 161 -6.47 11.46 -5.90
N MET A 162 -6.61 12.71 -6.33
CA MET A 162 -7.87 13.25 -6.86
C MET A 162 -8.35 12.47 -8.08
N THR A 163 -7.48 12.23 -9.05
CA THR A 163 -7.82 11.47 -10.26
C THR A 163 -8.31 10.04 -9.91
N TRP A 164 -7.66 9.37 -8.96
CA TRP A 164 -8.09 8.04 -8.50
C TRP A 164 -9.44 8.10 -7.77
N ALA A 165 -9.66 9.13 -6.94
CA ALA A 165 -10.94 9.34 -6.27
C ALA A 165 -12.06 9.59 -7.28
N MET A 166 -11.84 10.48 -8.26
CA MET A 166 -12.80 10.76 -9.33
C MET A 166 -13.13 9.52 -10.16
N LYS A 167 -12.11 8.73 -10.58
CA LYS A 167 -12.34 7.48 -11.31
C LYS A 167 -13.17 6.48 -10.51
N ARG A 168 -12.97 6.41 -9.20
CA ARG A 168 -13.77 5.53 -8.32
C ARG A 168 -15.23 5.99 -8.26
N VAL A 169 -15.46 7.29 -8.07
CA VAL A 169 -16.83 7.88 -8.06
C VAL A 169 -17.51 7.63 -9.39
N GLN A 170 -16.82 7.94 -10.49
CA GLN A 170 -17.36 7.74 -11.85
C GLN A 170 -17.71 6.27 -12.12
N ARG A 171 -16.86 5.33 -11.73
CA ARG A 171 -17.17 3.90 -11.86
C ARG A 171 -18.37 3.48 -11.03
N ASN A 172 -18.48 3.95 -9.80
CA ASN A 172 -19.63 3.65 -8.94
C ASN A 172 -20.91 4.26 -9.51
N SER A 173 -20.86 5.49 -10.04
CA SER A 173 -21.98 6.14 -10.72
C SER A 173 -22.45 5.33 -11.92
N LEU A 174 -21.52 4.86 -12.77
CA LEU A 174 -21.88 4.01 -13.93
C LEU A 174 -22.56 2.71 -13.50
N ILE A 175 -22.11 2.06 -12.43
CA ILE A 175 -22.73 0.83 -11.92
C ILE A 175 -24.16 1.12 -11.44
N ILE A 176 -24.38 2.21 -10.70
CA ILE A 176 -25.69 2.58 -10.19
C ILE A 176 -26.61 2.91 -11.36
N THR A 177 -26.16 3.69 -12.33
CA THR A 177 -26.94 4.04 -13.52
C THR A 177 -27.31 2.79 -14.33
N SER A 178 -26.36 1.87 -14.56
CA SER A 178 -26.64 0.62 -15.29
C SER A 178 -27.68 -0.24 -14.55
N LEU A 179 -27.56 -0.36 -13.22
CA LEU A 179 -28.52 -1.13 -12.43
C LEU A 179 -29.90 -0.52 -12.46
N SER A 180 -30.03 0.82 -12.38
CA SER A 180 -31.30 1.55 -12.50
C SER A 180 -31.92 1.33 -13.86
N THR A 181 -31.15 1.41 -14.93
CA THR A 181 -31.63 1.18 -16.31
C THR A 181 -32.15 -0.24 -16.47
N ILE A 182 -31.42 -1.26 -15.99
CA ILE A 182 -31.87 -2.66 -16.04
C ILE A 182 -33.18 -2.84 -15.28
N SER A 183 -33.32 -2.21 -14.10
CA SER A 183 -34.55 -2.26 -13.31
C SER A 183 -35.74 -1.70 -14.05
N VAL A 184 -35.61 -0.54 -14.74
CA VAL A 184 -36.65 0.06 -15.54
C VAL A 184 -37.03 -0.86 -16.70
N PHE A 185 -36.09 -1.43 -17.42
CA PHE A 185 -36.36 -2.40 -18.48
C PHE A 185 -37.10 -3.64 -17.98
N ALA A 186 -36.72 -4.18 -16.82
CA ALA A 186 -37.39 -5.31 -16.21
C ALA A 186 -38.89 -5.02 -15.93
N ILE A 187 -39.19 -3.81 -15.42
CA ILE A 187 -40.57 -3.38 -15.17
C ILE A 187 -41.32 -3.25 -16.48
N LEU A 188 -40.74 -2.67 -17.53
CA LEU A 188 -41.38 -2.53 -18.84
C LEU A 188 -41.66 -3.89 -19.47
N ILE A 189 -40.70 -4.82 -19.42
CA ILE A 189 -40.92 -6.19 -19.92
C ILE A 189 -42.05 -6.87 -19.16
N ASN A 190 -42.07 -6.77 -17.83
CA ASN A 190 -43.14 -7.34 -17.02
C ASN A 190 -44.50 -6.76 -17.40
N PHE A 191 -44.61 -5.44 -17.62
CA PHE A 191 -45.83 -4.79 -18.05
C PHE A 191 -46.29 -5.33 -19.40
N VAL A 192 -45.37 -5.43 -20.40
CA VAL A 192 -45.73 -5.96 -21.73
C VAL A 192 -46.22 -7.40 -21.65
N VAL A 193 -45.55 -8.25 -20.85
CA VAL A 193 -45.95 -9.65 -20.66
C VAL A 193 -47.39 -9.73 -20.08
N VAL A 194 -47.68 -8.92 -19.04
CA VAL A 194 -49.02 -8.89 -18.43
C VAL A 194 -50.09 -8.45 -19.42
N VAL A 195 -49.83 -7.38 -20.20
CA VAL A 195 -50.78 -6.89 -21.20
C VAL A 195 -51.05 -7.94 -22.27
N VAL A 196 -50.02 -8.57 -22.84
CA VAL A 196 -50.17 -9.61 -23.86
C VAL A 196 -50.91 -10.83 -23.30
N PHE A 197 -50.66 -11.20 -22.06
CA PHE A 197 -51.36 -12.31 -21.41
C PHE A 197 -52.81 -12.01 -21.19
N MET A 198 -53.15 -10.79 -20.72
CA MET A 198 -54.54 -10.37 -20.55
C MET A 198 -55.29 -10.33 -21.87
N ASP A 199 -54.67 -9.83 -22.95
CA ASP A 199 -55.27 -9.78 -24.28
C ASP A 199 -55.50 -11.20 -24.83
N SER A 200 -54.56 -12.12 -24.64
CA SER A 200 -54.71 -13.52 -25.01
C SER A 200 -55.87 -14.22 -24.26
N LEU A 201 -56.00 -13.95 -22.95
CA LEU A 201 -57.15 -14.48 -22.17
C LEU A 201 -58.48 -13.91 -22.63
N SER A 202 -58.54 -12.63 -22.98
CA SER A 202 -59.78 -12.01 -23.51
C SER A 202 -60.21 -12.64 -24.84
N MET A 203 -59.25 -12.91 -25.74
CA MET A 203 -59.51 -13.64 -26.99
C MET A 203 -60.02 -15.05 -26.75
N LEU A 204 -59.42 -15.79 -25.84
CA LEU A 204 -59.87 -17.12 -25.47
C LEU A 204 -61.32 -17.11 -24.91
N ASN A 205 -61.61 -16.18 -24.04
CA ASN A 205 -62.95 -16.05 -23.46
C ASN A 205 -63.99 -15.66 -24.53
N SER A 206 -63.64 -14.90 -25.55
CA SER A 206 -64.54 -14.58 -26.68
C SER A 206 -64.79 -15.72 -27.67
N MET A 207 -63.91 -16.73 -27.71
CA MET A 207 -64.00 -17.94 -28.52
C MET A 207 -64.89 -19.03 -27.90
N PHE A 208 -64.93 -19.09 -26.58
CA PHE A 208 -65.61 -20.16 -25.82
C PHE A 208 -66.85 -19.70 -25.05
N GLY A 209 -67.17 -18.42 -25.05
CA GLY A 209 -68.43 -17.84 -24.49
C GLY A 209 -69.38 -17.39 -25.60
#